data_eaa965d141d93ef613a5cbd91fb95021
#
_entry.id   eaa965d141d93ef613a5cbd91fb95021
#
_cell.length_a   1.000
_cell.length_b   1.000
_cell.length_c   1.000
_cell.angle_alpha   90.00
_cell.angle_beta   90.00
_cell.angle_gamma   90.00
#
_symmetry.space_group_name_H-M   'P 1'
#
loop_
_entity.id
_entity.type
_entity.pdbx_description
1 polymer ?
#
loop_
_entity_poly.entity_id
_entity_poly.type
_entity_poly.pdbx_seq_one_letter_code
_entity_poly.pdbx_strand_id
1 'polypeptide(L)'
;MVTLRHIGKSADDLRFFILSEGAHAGGITVHSVHPPRFSYGIAVAPALRRRGVAKAALSLLFEEMARRGFSQAVVQVAPSNAASLALHASLGFEVTARDERAVTLGRNL
;
A
#
# COMPACT_ATOMS: atom_id res chain seq x y z
N MET A 1 9.25 -0.64 15.73
CA MET A 1 9.03 -1.63 14.64
C MET A 1 7.63 -1.49 14.10
N VAL A 2 7.49 -1.49 12.79
CA VAL A 2 6.18 -1.46 12.14
C VAL A 2 5.72 -2.89 11.89
N THR A 3 4.46 -3.18 12.22
CA THR A 3 3.84 -4.47 11.97
C THR A 3 2.46 -4.27 11.36
N LEU A 4 1.93 -5.30 10.70
CA LEU A 4 0.56 -5.33 10.18
C LEU A 4 -0.26 -6.34 10.97
N ARG A 5 -1.51 -5.96 11.24
CA ARG A 5 -2.48 -6.85 11.87
C ARG A 5 -3.67 -7.00 10.95
N HIS A 6 -3.94 -8.22 10.51
CA HIS A 6 -5.12 -8.52 9.70
C HIS A 6 -6.38 -8.37 10.54
N ILE A 7 -7.32 -7.55 10.08
CA ILE A 7 -8.57 -7.25 10.79
C ILE A 7 -9.81 -7.66 10.00
N GLY A 8 -9.63 -8.26 8.85
CA GLY A 8 -10.74 -8.72 8.03
C GLY A 8 -11.51 -9.86 8.69
N LYS A 9 -12.81 -9.99 8.36
CA LYS A 9 -13.69 -11.02 8.92
C LYS A 9 -13.53 -12.38 8.23
N SER A 10 -12.86 -12.40 7.08
CA SER A 10 -12.61 -13.62 6.32
C SER A 10 -11.24 -13.54 5.66
N ALA A 11 -10.77 -14.64 5.08
CA ALA A 11 -9.50 -14.66 4.36
C ALA A 11 -9.48 -13.72 3.15
N ASP A 12 -10.66 -13.43 2.58
CA ASP A 12 -10.79 -12.55 1.41
C ASP A 12 -10.96 -11.07 1.78
N ASP A 13 -11.20 -10.78 3.05
CA ASP A 13 -11.32 -9.40 3.55
C ASP A 13 -9.93 -8.91 3.94
N LEU A 14 -9.26 -8.25 3.01
CA LEU A 14 -7.85 -7.87 3.11
C LEU A 14 -7.70 -6.45 3.68
N ARG A 15 -8.07 -6.29 4.94
CA ARG A 15 -7.87 -5.06 5.69
C ARG A 15 -6.85 -5.29 6.80
N PHE A 16 -6.00 -4.29 7.04
CA PHE A 16 -4.93 -4.40 8.03
C PHE A 16 -4.83 -3.12 8.84
N PHE A 17 -4.63 -3.25 10.15
CA PHE A 17 -4.11 -2.15 10.95
C PHE A 17 -2.59 -2.08 10.80
N ILE A 18 -2.08 -0.86 10.75
CA ILE A 18 -0.65 -0.59 10.84
C ILE A 18 -0.35 -0.28 12.30
N LEU A 19 0.59 -1.01 12.89
CA LEU A 19 1.05 -0.77 14.24
C LEU A 19 2.50 -0.30 14.19
N SER A 20 2.80 0.75 14.97
CA SER A 20 4.16 1.24 15.15
C SER A 20 4.47 1.18 16.63
N GLU A 21 5.50 0.43 17.00
CA GLU A 21 5.85 0.16 18.39
C GLU A 21 4.66 -0.35 19.21
N GLY A 22 3.80 -1.16 18.57
CA GLY A 22 2.62 -1.73 19.21
C GLY A 22 1.39 -0.81 19.25
N ALA A 23 1.52 0.46 18.88
CA ALA A 23 0.41 1.42 18.88
C ALA A 23 -0.19 1.59 17.49
N HIS A 24 -1.50 1.85 17.43
CA HIS A 24 -2.21 2.04 16.16
C HIS A 24 -1.64 3.26 15.41
N ALA A 25 -1.21 3.04 14.18
CA ALA A 25 -0.58 4.07 13.35
C ALA A 25 -1.36 4.36 12.07
N GLY A 26 -2.27 3.49 11.67
CA GLY A 26 -3.04 3.67 10.44
C GLY A 26 -3.67 2.40 9.95
N GLY A 27 -4.02 2.37 8.68
CA GLY A 27 -4.64 1.20 8.08
C GLY A 27 -4.37 1.06 6.60
N ILE A 28 -4.50 -0.15 6.11
CA ILE A 28 -4.44 -0.49 4.69
C ILE A 28 -5.69 -1.27 4.34
N THR A 29 -6.31 -0.92 3.23
CA THR A 29 -7.39 -1.69 2.64
C THR A 29 -6.97 -2.12 1.24
N VAL A 30 -6.93 -3.42 0.99
CA VAL A 30 -6.68 -3.96 -0.35
C VAL A 30 -8.02 -4.02 -1.08
N HIS A 31 -8.05 -3.51 -2.31
CA HIS A 31 -9.25 -3.47 -3.13
C HIS A 31 -8.90 -3.74 -4.59
N SER A 32 -9.91 -3.77 -5.45
CA SER A 32 -9.72 -4.02 -6.89
C SER A 32 -8.85 -5.25 -7.14
N VAL A 33 -9.21 -6.35 -6.46
CA VAL A 33 -8.45 -7.59 -6.52
C VAL A 33 -8.81 -8.34 -7.81
N HIS A 34 -7.84 -8.48 -8.68
CA HIS A 34 -7.93 -9.24 -9.92
C HIS A 34 -6.66 -10.09 -10.02
N PRO A 35 -6.61 -11.23 -9.33
CA PRO A 35 -5.37 -12.02 -9.32
C PRO A 35 -4.81 -12.21 -10.73
N PRO A 36 -3.51 -12.02 -10.92
CA PRO A 36 -2.45 -11.85 -9.91
C PRO A 36 -2.20 -10.40 -9.46
N ARG A 37 -3.10 -9.47 -9.73
CA ARG A 37 -2.96 -8.04 -9.41
C ARG A 37 -3.87 -7.62 -8.26
N PHE A 38 -3.44 -6.60 -7.52
CA PHE A 38 -4.27 -5.95 -6.51
C PHE A 38 -3.95 -4.46 -6.44
N SER A 39 -4.87 -3.70 -5.91
CA SER A 39 -4.67 -2.30 -5.55
C SER A 39 -4.96 -2.11 -4.06
N TYR A 40 -4.63 -0.96 -3.52
CA TYR A 40 -4.84 -0.67 -2.10
C TYR A 40 -4.96 0.81 -1.83
N GLY A 41 -5.54 1.14 -0.68
CA GLY A 41 -5.47 2.45 -0.08
C GLY A 41 -4.73 2.35 1.25
N ILE A 42 -3.97 3.38 1.60
CA ILE A 42 -3.25 3.46 2.86
C ILE A 42 -3.49 4.80 3.52
N ALA A 43 -3.67 4.78 4.83
CA ALA A 43 -3.76 5.98 5.65
C ALA A 43 -2.85 5.81 6.87
N VAL A 44 -2.04 6.84 7.15
CA VAL A 44 -1.15 6.89 8.31
C VAL A 44 -1.53 8.10 9.13
N ALA A 45 -1.57 7.95 10.47
CA ALA A 45 -1.89 9.03 11.39
C ALA A 45 -0.96 10.24 11.12
N PRO A 46 -1.50 11.48 11.08
CA PRO A 46 -0.69 12.66 10.72
C PRO A 46 0.57 12.82 11.56
N ALA A 47 0.51 12.52 12.85
CA ALA A 47 1.66 12.62 13.76
C ALA A 47 2.79 11.64 13.42
N LEU A 48 2.50 10.60 12.64
CA LEU A 48 3.45 9.54 12.30
C LEU A 48 3.90 9.60 10.83
N ARG A 49 3.44 10.61 10.09
CA ARG A 49 3.87 10.81 8.70
C ARG A 49 5.33 11.24 8.64
N ARG A 50 6.00 10.96 7.52
CA ARG A 50 7.41 11.29 7.28
C ARG A 50 8.39 10.57 8.21
N ARG A 51 7.97 9.48 8.85
CA ARG A 51 8.81 8.65 9.72
C ARG A 51 9.08 7.27 9.14
N GLY A 52 8.79 7.08 7.85
CA GLY A 52 8.99 5.80 7.18
C GLY A 52 7.94 4.74 7.52
N VAL A 53 6.88 5.08 8.25
CA VAL A 53 5.84 4.12 8.64
C VAL A 53 5.11 3.57 7.42
N ALA A 54 4.71 4.44 6.48
CA ALA A 54 4.01 3.99 5.27
C ALA A 54 4.89 3.07 4.43
N LYS A 55 6.15 3.41 4.24
CA LYS A 55 7.08 2.60 3.47
C LYS A 55 7.30 1.23 4.09
N ALA A 56 7.50 1.17 5.39
CA ALA A 56 7.66 -0.07 6.12
C ALA A 56 6.39 -0.92 6.06
N ALA A 57 5.22 -0.31 6.26
CA ALA A 57 3.94 -1.01 6.20
C ALA A 57 3.67 -1.60 4.82
N LEU A 58 3.92 -0.84 3.75
CA LEU A 58 3.72 -1.32 2.39
C LEU A 58 4.69 -2.43 2.02
N SER A 59 5.94 -2.37 2.49
CA SER A 59 6.90 -3.47 2.29
C SER A 59 6.38 -4.76 2.91
N LEU A 60 5.81 -4.69 4.11
CA LEU A 60 5.19 -5.85 4.76
C LEU A 60 3.95 -6.34 4.01
N LEU A 61 3.13 -5.42 3.49
CA LEU A 61 1.97 -5.78 2.69
C LEU A 61 2.38 -6.56 1.45
N PHE A 62 3.42 -6.10 0.75
CA PHE A 62 3.87 -6.77 -0.48
C PHE A 62 4.38 -8.18 -0.19
N GLU A 63 5.09 -8.38 0.91
CA GLU A 63 5.49 -9.72 1.35
C GLU A 63 4.28 -10.62 1.61
N GLU A 64 3.26 -10.09 2.31
CA GLU A 64 2.04 -10.84 2.61
C GLU A 64 1.27 -11.18 1.34
N MET A 65 1.14 -10.24 0.41
CA MET A 65 0.41 -10.48 -0.83
C MET A 65 1.15 -11.46 -1.74
N ALA A 66 2.48 -11.42 -1.76
CA ALA A 66 3.29 -12.41 -2.48
C ALA A 66 3.06 -13.82 -1.92
N ARG A 67 3.01 -13.96 -0.60
CA ARG A 67 2.70 -15.26 0.02
C ARG A 67 1.32 -15.77 -0.35
N ARG A 68 0.38 -14.87 -0.63
CA ARG A 68 -0.99 -15.23 -1.05
C ARG A 68 -1.11 -15.49 -2.56
N GLY A 69 0.01 -15.45 -3.30
CA GLY A 69 0.04 -15.77 -4.73
C GLY A 69 -0.12 -14.58 -5.66
N PHE A 70 -0.13 -13.36 -5.14
CA PHE A 70 -0.17 -12.16 -5.97
C PHE A 70 1.23 -11.83 -6.48
N SER A 71 1.29 -11.28 -7.70
CA SER A 71 2.58 -10.97 -8.33
C SER A 71 2.73 -9.49 -8.71
N GLN A 72 1.67 -8.70 -8.61
CA GLN A 72 1.73 -7.30 -9.03
C GLN A 72 0.82 -6.41 -8.19
N ALA A 73 1.35 -5.27 -7.76
CA ALA A 73 0.60 -4.18 -7.15
C ALA A 73 0.42 -3.06 -8.17
N VAL A 74 -0.79 -2.50 -8.26
CA VAL A 74 -1.12 -1.38 -9.16
C VAL A 74 -1.87 -0.34 -8.35
N VAL A 75 -1.44 0.92 -8.44
CA VAL A 75 -2.10 2.03 -7.72
C VAL A 75 -2.34 3.20 -8.66
N GLN A 76 -3.35 4.00 -8.34
CA GLN A 76 -3.61 5.25 -9.00
C GLN A 76 -3.43 6.39 -8.01
N VAL A 77 -2.66 7.41 -8.40
CA VAL A 77 -2.29 8.54 -7.55
C VAL A 77 -2.67 9.81 -8.29
N ALA A 78 -3.28 10.76 -7.58
CA ALA A 78 -3.55 12.08 -8.17
C ALA A 78 -2.24 12.75 -8.60
N PRO A 79 -2.18 13.37 -9.79
CA PRO A 79 -0.94 14.00 -10.27
C PRO A 79 -0.37 15.06 -9.32
N SER A 80 -1.24 15.68 -8.52
CA SER A 80 -0.84 16.68 -7.54
C SER A 80 -0.32 16.11 -6.22
N ASN A 81 -0.47 14.81 -6.00
CA ASN A 81 -0.04 14.17 -4.74
C ASN A 81 1.44 13.78 -4.82
N ALA A 82 2.31 14.78 -4.71
CA ALA A 82 3.75 14.59 -4.81
C ALA A 82 4.30 13.62 -3.77
N ALA A 83 3.76 13.65 -2.54
CA ALA A 83 4.21 12.78 -1.45
C ALA A 83 3.96 11.31 -1.77
N SER A 84 2.78 10.98 -2.29
CA SER A 84 2.45 9.60 -2.67
C SER A 84 3.26 9.13 -3.87
N LEU A 85 3.44 10.01 -4.87
CA LEU A 85 4.28 9.68 -6.03
C LEU A 85 5.72 9.37 -5.60
N ALA A 86 6.29 10.18 -4.72
CA ALA A 86 7.63 9.97 -4.20
C ALA A 86 7.73 8.69 -3.38
N LEU A 87 6.76 8.41 -2.53
CA LEU A 87 6.69 7.18 -1.74
C LEU A 87 6.72 5.95 -2.64
N HIS A 88 5.83 5.91 -3.64
CA HIS A 88 5.72 4.76 -4.53
C HIS A 88 6.96 4.60 -5.41
N ALA A 89 7.55 5.71 -5.88
CA ALA A 89 8.81 5.65 -6.60
C ALA A 89 9.93 5.05 -5.75
N SER A 90 9.99 5.42 -4.46
CA SER A 90 10.98 4.88 -3.53
C SER A 90 10.78 3.39 -3.25
N LEU A 91 9.58 2.86 -3.48
CA LEU A 91 9.25 1.44 -3.32
C LEU A 91 9.43 0.65 -4.63
N GLY A 92 9.96 1.27 -5.67
CA GLY A 92 10.24 0.59 -6.94
C GLY A 92 9.07 0.56 -7.92
N PHE A 93 8.02 1.34 -7.67
CA PHE A 93 6.93 1.46 -8.63
C PHE A 93 7.36 2.25 -9.85
N GLU A 94 6.83 1.88 -11.00
CA GLU A 94 7.05 2.57 -12.27
C GLU A 94 5.72 3.12 -12.81
N VAL A 95 5.76 4.28 -13.44
CA VAL A 95 4.59 4.85 -14.10
C VAL A 95 4.26 4.04 -15.34
N THR A 96 3.05 3.50 -15.39
CA THR A 96 2.57 2.69 -16.53
C THR A 96 1.55 3.42 -17.39
N ALA A 97 0.85 4.41 -16.82
CA ALA A 97 -0.10 5.23 -17.55
C ALA A 97 -0.29 6.58 -16.84
N ARG A 98 -0.72 7.57 -17.59
CA ARG A 98 -0.95 8.92 -17.03
C ARG A 98 -2.04 9.62 -17.82
N ASP A 99 -2.96 10.24 -17.10
CA ASP A 99 -3.93 11.16 -17.67
C ASP A 99 -4.11 12.37 -16.75
N GLU A 100 -5.10 13.22 -17.03
CA GLU A 100 -5.34 14.44 -16.24
C GLU A 100 -5.79 14.16 -14.81
N ARG A 101 -6.34 12.97 -14.54
CA ARG A 101 -6.95 12.60 -13.26
C ARG A 101 -6.05 11.75 -12.40
N ALA A 102 -5.22 10.92 -13.03
CA ALA A 102 -4.44 9.95 -12.28
C ALA A 102 -3.14 9.58 -12.97
N VAL A 103 -2.16 9.26 -12.15
CA VAL A 103 -0.94 8.58 -12.55
C VAL A 103 -1.09 7.13 -12.09
N THR A 104 -0.98 6.19 -13.01
CA THR A 104 -1.03 4.76 -12.67
C THR A 104 0.39 4.24 -12.54
N LEU A 105 0.67 3.59 -11.42
CA LEU A 105 1.97 3.01 -11.14
C LEU A 105 1.81 1.53 -10.83
N GLY A 106 2.80 0.77 -11.24
CA GLY A 106 2.81 -0.67 -11.01
C GLY A 106 4.16 -1.15 -10.50
N ARG A 107 4.13 -2.24 -9.74
CA ARG A 107 5.31 -2.90 -9.22
C ARG A 107 5.09 -4.41 -9.20
N ASN A 108 6.10 -5.15 -9.66
CA ASN A 108 6.15 -6.60 -9.45
C ASN A 108 6.59 -6.90 -8.00
N LEU A 109 6.00 -7.92 -7.44
CA LEU A 109 6.32 -8.33 -6.07
C LEU A 109 7.50 -9.27 -6.01
#